data_f9d91bd7fe6d80aa3f26a5e3f761e9d9
#
_entry.id   f9d91bd7fe6d80aa3f26a5e3f761e9d9
#
_cell.length_a   1.000
_cell.length_b   1.000
_cell.length_c   1.000
_cell.angle_alpha   90.00
_cell.angle_beta   90.00
_cell.angle_gamma   90.00
#
_symmetry.space_group_name_H-M   'P 1'
#
loop_
_entity.id
_entity.type
_entity.pdbx_description
1 polymer ?
#
loop_
_entity_poly.entity_id
_entity_poly.type
_entity_poly.pdbx_seq_one_letter_code
_entity_poly.pdbx_strand_id
1 'polypeptide(L)'
;AGKIAEKRCLSENQDVALCNKKSKEIMQLFAESSVNERQQILGDTDMKDWLNAGQCTDCFLPSYNYRPKGSVQYSLAKTDLSSPNNPKNYRWGFIASSDVHSSRPGTGYKEVFRLKNTDGNGPSRPEVASALPGLSGNIGLQRFSSFLSTGGLAAVHSSGRSKKEIWKALNNKETYGTSGDRILLWFHLLNADEGKLPMGSEGSVEENPFFEVSAVGAFFQKPGCPQFSLNSLSSTKLEKLCGGECYNPSDERKIISRIEIIRILPQISEEENIQNLIQDPWKVIPCPKNQEGCTVSFEDPEFQDLKREAIYYVRAIQEASLAINAAN
;
A
#
# COMPACT_ATOMS: atom_id res chain seq x y z
N ALA A 1 3.27 -14.05 -16.99
CA ALA A 1 4.16 -14.10 -18.19
C ALA A 1 4.90 -15.46 -18.25
N GLY A 2 5.75 -15.81 -17.27
CA GLY A 2 6.57 -17.04 -17.30
C GLY A 2 5.76 -18.33 -17.48
N LYS A 3 4.74 -18.58 -16.66
CA LYS A 3 3.87 -19.78 -16.80
C LYS A 3 3.14 -19.84 -18.15
N ILE A 4 2.77 -18.71 -18.71
CA ILE A 4 2.14 -18.67 -20.03
C ILE A 4 3.18 -19.05 -21.11
N ALA A 5 4.40 -18.54 -21.01
CA ALA A 5 5.49 -18.87 -21.91
C ALA A 5 5.90 -20.35 -21.82
N GLU A 6 5.98 -20.89 -20.60
CA GLU A 6 6.24 -22.29 -20.35
C GLU A 6 5.16 -23.20 -20.98
N LYS A 7 3.88 -22.90 -20.69
CA LYS A 7 2.75 -23.65 -21.24
C LYS A 7 2.75 -23.63 -22.77
N ARG A 8 3.03 -22.47 -23.38
CA ARG A 8 3.12 -22.35 -24.83
C ARG A 8 4.30 -23.13 -25.39
N CYS A 9 5.48 -23.02 -24.78
CA CYS A 9 6.67 -23.77 -25.16
C CYS A 9 6.44 -25.29 -25.10
N LEU A 10 5.81 -25.78 -24.04
CA LEU A 10 5.46 -27.21 -23.90
C LEU A 10 4.42 -27.65 -24.93
N SER A 11 3.46 -26.80 -25.30
CA SER A 11 2.48 -27.12 -26.36
C SER A 11 3.10 -27.19 -27.76
N GLU A 12 4.27 -26.60 -27.95
CA GLU A 12 5.07 -26.67 -29.19
C GLU A 12 6.05 -27.88 -29.19
N ASN A 13 5.85 -28.84 -28.27
CA ASN A 13 6.69 -30.03 -28.10
C ASN A 13 8.19 -29.76 -27.86
N GLN A 14 8.50 -28.63 -27.23
CA GLN A 14 9.87 -28.31 -26.84
C GLN A 14 10.28 -29.04 -25.57
N ASP A 15 11.60 -29.19 -25.36
CA ASP A 15 12.13 -29.79 -24.14
C ASP A 15 11.72 -29.04 -22.87
N VAL A 16 11.40 -29.79 -21.82
CA VAL A 16 10.94 -29.25 -20.52
C VAL A 16 11.98 -28.33 -19.89
N ALA A 17 13.27 -28.69 -19.95
CA ALA A 17 14.34 -27.87 -19.39
C ALA A 17 14.48 -26.54 -20.13
N LEU A 18 14.35 -26.58 -21.46
CA LEU A 18 14.33 -25.38 -22.30
C LEU A 18 13.13 -24.48 -22.00
N CYS A 19 11.95 -25.07 -21.82
CA CYS A 19 10.73 -24.31 -21.51
C CYS A 19 10.80 -23.65 -20.13
N ASN A 20 11.35 -24.35 -19.15
CA ASN A 20 11.62 -23.78 -17.82
C ASN A 20 12.62 -22.62 -17.87
N LYS A 21 13.69 -22.75 -18.68
CA LYS A 21 14.65 -21.66 -18.89
C LYS A 21 13.99 -20.45 -19.53
N LYS A 22 13.24 -20.62 -20.61
CA LYS A 22 12.48 -19.54 -21.28
C LYS A 22 11.46 -18.89 -20.33
N SER A 23 10.80 -19.68 -19.48
CA SER A 23 9.87 -19.14 -18.47
C SER A 23 10.57 -18.18 -17.52
N LYS A 24 11.74 -18.56 -17.00
CA LYS A 24 12.54 -17.72 -16.10
C LYS A 24 13.04 -16.45 -16.80
N GLU A 25 13.55 -16.56 -18.03
CA GLU A 25 14.01 -15.41 -18.83
C GLU A 25 12.87 -14.41 -19.08
N ILE A 26 11.67 -14.90 -19.41
CA ILE A 26 10.50 -14.04 -19.62
C ILE A 26 10.03 -13.41 -18.31
N MET A 27 10.10 -14.13 -17.20
CA MET A 27 9.82 -13.55 -15.88
C MET A 27 10.79 -12.42 -15.56
N GLN A 28 12.07 -12.61 -15.82
CA GLN A 28 13.10 -11.60 -15.63
C GLN A 28 12.85 -10.36 -16.50
N LEU A 29 12.69 -10.55 -17.82
CA LEU A 29 12.38 -9.48 -18.75
C LEU A 29 11.12 -8.70 -18.37
N PHE A 30 10.09 -9.40 -17.90
CA PHE A 30 8.86 -8.77 -17.47
C PHE A 30 9.01 -7.97 -16.18
N ALA A 31 9.83 -8.44 -15.24
CA ALA A 31 10.17 -7.69 -14.05
C ALA A 31 11.00 -6.45 -14.39
N GLU A 32 11.98 -6.59 -15.26
CA GLU A 32 12.87 -5.50 -15.71
C GLU A 32 12.14 -4.45 -16.55
N SER A 33 11.20 -4.85 -17.41
CA SER A 33 10.46 -3.92 -18.27
C SER A 33 9.70 -2.86 -17.48
N SER A 34 9.14 -3.21 -16.34
CA SER A 34 8.45 -2.24 -15.48
C SER A 34 9.42 -1.30 -14.77
N VAL A 35 10.70 -1.66 -14.70
CA VAL A 35 11.75 -0.84 -14.11
C VAL A 35 12.33 0.11 -15.15
N ASN A 36 12.61 -0.40 -16.36
CA ASN A 36 13.35 0.32 -17.38
C ASN A 36 12.51 1.35 -18.14
N GLU A 37 11.21 1.11 -18.27
CA GLU A 37 10.37 1.97 -19.12
C GLU A 37 9.74 3.16 -18.42
N ARG A 38 9.56 3.15 -17.07
CA ARG A 38 8.78 4.21 -16.41
C ARG A 38 9.29 4.73 -15.07
N GLN A 39 10.17 4.03 -14.39
CA GLN A 39 10.64 4.46 -13.07
C GLN A 39 12.09 4.06 -12.82
N GLN A 40 12.99 4.52 -13.67
CA GLN A 40 14.41 4.43 -13.38
C GLN A 40 14.78 5.38 -12.24
N ILE A 41 14.50 4.98 -11.01
CA ILE A 41 15.00 5.71 -9.86
C ILE A 41 16.45 5.33 -9.57
N LEU A 42 16.85 4.10 -9.94
CA LEU A 42 18.19 3.58 -9.71
C LEU A 42 18.60 2.72 -10.90
N GLY A 43 19.72 3.07 -11.56
CA GLY A 43 20.40 2.18 -12.48
C GLY A 43 20.92 0.91 -11.78
N ASP A 44 21.34 -0.07 -12.54
CA ASP A 44 22.08 -1.26 -12.09
C ASP A 44 21.41 -2.14 -11.01
N THR A 45 20.08 -2.27 -11.05
CA THR A 45 19.35 -3.19 -10.20
C THR A 45 18.83 -4.37 -11.00
N ASP A 46 18.96 -5.56 -10.45
CA ASP A 46 18.42 -6.79 -11.03
C ASP A 46 17.21 -7.31 -10.22
N MET A 47 16.65 -8.45 -10.65
CA MET A 47 15.46 -9.01 -10.02
C MET A 47 15.65 -9.40 -8.54
N LYS A 48 16.87 -9.69 -8.10
CA LYS A 48 17.19 -10.01 -6.70
C LYS A 48 17.08 -8.80 -5.76
N ASP A 49 17.15 -7.58 -6.32
CA ASP A 49 16.99 -6.34 -5.55
C ASP A 49 15.53 -6.06 -5.17
N TRP A 50 14.60 -6.85 -5.69
CA TRP A 50 13.19 -6.70 -5.41
C TRP A 50 12.78 -7.60 -4.25
N LEU A 51 12.06 -7.05 -3.28
CA LEU A 51 11.50 -7.79 -2.18
C LEU A 51 10.01 -8.04 -2.41
N ASN A 52 9.52 -9.15 -1.86
CA ASN A 52 8.09 -9.43 -1.85
C ASN A 52 7.38 -8.37 -0.99
N ALA A 53 6.43 -7.68 -1.58
CA ALA A 53 5.66 -6.64 -0.90
C ALA A 53 4.43 -7.19 -0.14
N GLY A 54 4.38 -8.48 0.12
CA GLY A 54 3.31 -9.13 0.87
C GLY A 54 2.04 -9.44 0.06
N GLN A 55 2.08 -9.27 -1.26
CA GLN A 55 0.96 -9.65 -2.11
C GLN A 55 0.90 -11.16 -2.32
N CYS A 56 -0.23 -11.62 -2.85
CA CYS A 56 -0.36 -12.98 -3.35
C CYS A 56 0.71 -13.26 -4.41
N THR A 57 1.54 -14.28 -4.16
CA THR A 57 2.63 -14.67 -5.08
C THR A 57 2.13 -15.50 -6.27
N ASP A 58 0.94 -16.04 -6.20
CA ASP A 58 0.38 -16.99 -7.17
C ASP A 58 -0.73 -16.40 -8.03
N CYS A 59 -1.46 -15.42 -7.53
CA CYS A 59 -2.61 -14.85 -8.22
C CYS A 59 -2.24 -13.87 -9.32
N PHE A 60 -0.99 -13.41 -9.34
CA PHE A 60 -0.47 -12.49 -10.34
C PHE A 60 0.98 -12.79 -10.66
N LEU A 61 1.29 -13.13 -11.90
CA LEU A 61 2.63 -13.56 -12.29
C LEU A 61 3.21 -12.66 -13.38
N PRO A 62 4.46 -12.21 -13.21
CA PRO A 62 5.31 -12.41 -12.02
C PRO A 62 4.80 -11.65 -10.80
N SER A 63 5.16 -12.10 -9.61
CA SER A 63 4.87 -11.39 -8.37
C SER A 63 5.41 -9.96 -8.42
N TYR A 64 4.65 -9.02 -7.86
CA TYR A 64 5.12 -7.65 -7.75
C TYR A 64 5.98 -7.51 -6.48
N ASN A 65 7.22 -7.11 -6.66
CA ASN A 65 8.16 -6.82 -5.58
C ASN A 65 8.51 -5.34 -5.60
N TYR A 66 8.82 -4.77 -4.44
CA TYR A 66 9.30 -3.41 -4.36
C TYR A 66 10.83 -3.36 -4.30
N ARG A 67 11.40 -2.25 -4.74
CA ARG A 67 12.84 -2.01 -4.64
C ARG A 67 13.17 -1.42 -3.28
N PRO A 68 14.05 -2.05 -2.48
CA PRO A 68 14.39 -1.54 -1.15
C PRO A 68 14.85 -0.07 -1.17
N LYS A 69 15.78 0.27 -2.04
CA LYS A 69 16.34 1.62 -2.17
C LYS A 69 15.35 2.66 -2.72
N GLY A 70 14.26 2.25 -3.34
CA GLY A 70 13.18 3.11 -3.82
C GLY A 70 12.01 3.22 -2.83
N SER A 71 12.10 2.57 -1.67
CA SER A 71 11.03 2.59 -0.68
C SER A 71 11.08 3.84 0.20
N VAL A 72 9.93 4.21 0.73
CA VAL A 72 9.78 5.24 1.76
C VAL A 72 10.59 4.88 3.01
N GLN A 73 10.60 3.62 3.40
CA GLN A 73 11.37 3.12 4.53
C GLN A 73 12.86 3.42 4.39
N TYR A 74 13.40 3.16 3.20
CA TYR A 74 14.81 3.46 2.92
C TYR A 74 15.11 4.96 3.03
N SER A 75 14.21 5.80 2.52
CA SER A 75 14.33 7.26 2.64
C SER A 75 14.28 7.73 4.09
N LEU A 76 13.44 7.14 4.94
CA LEU A 76 13.35 7.47 6.37
C LEU A 76 14.55 6.97 7.16
N ALA A 77 15.13 5.83 6.77
CA ALA A 77 16.33 5.29 7.42
C ALA A 77 17.61 6.04 7.02
N LYS A 78 17.63 6.66 5.81
CA LYS A 78 18.81 7.38 5.35
C LYS A 78 18.93 8.75 5.99
N THR A 79 20.16 9.09 6.41
CA THR A 79 20.52 10.40 6.94
C THR A 79 21.51 11.08 6.00
N ASP A 80 21.36 12.37 5.78
CA ASP A 80 22.41 13.19 5.15
C ASP A 80 23.50 13.49 6.18
N LEU A 81 24.63 12.82 6.03
CA LEU A 81 25.81 12.93 6.90
C LEU A 81 26.89 13.85 6.32
N SER A 82 26.61 14.57 5.24
CA SER A 82 27.56 15.50 4.60
C SER A 82 28.04 16.61 5.55
N SER A 83 27.27 16.89 6.59
CA SER A 83 27.61 17.83 7.67
C SER A 83 27.67 17.07 9.01
N PRO A 84 28.82 16.56 9.44
CA PRO A 84 28.91 15.70 10.64
C PRO A 84 28.35 16.31 11.93
N ASN A 85 28.46 17.63 12.08
CA ASN A 85 27.95 18.37 13.24
C ASN A 85 26.45 18.72 13.13
N ASN A 86 25.80 18.44 12.01
CA ASN A 86 24.39 18.73 11.79
C ASN A 86 23.80 17.72 10.79
N PRO A 87 23.70 16.45 11.17
CA PRO A 87 23.10 15.42 10.31
C PRO A 87 21.64 15.75 10.07
N LYS A 88 21.15 15.51 8.86
CA LYS A 88 19.76 15.79 8.48
C LYS A 88 19.02 14.51 8.20
N ASN A 89 18.00 14.26 8.99
CA ASN A 89 17.06 13.17 8.81
C ASN A 89 15.83 13.65 8.04
N TYR A 90 15.25 12.76 7.27
CA TYR A 90 14.02 13.06 6.53
C TYR A 90 12.79 12.71 7.39
N ARG A 91 11.89 13.67 7.55
CA ARG A 91 10.66 13.58 8.36
C ARG A 91 9.45 13.91 7.50
N TRP A 92 9.24 13.08 6.50
CA TRP A 92 8.14 13.28 5.55
C TRP A 92 6.77 13.04 6.20
N GLY A 93 5.76 13.79 5.74
CA GLY A 93 4.37 13.37 5.83
C GLY A 93 4.00 12.56 4.60
N PHE A 94 3.16 11.55 4.75
CA PHE A 94 2.80 10.66 3.65
C PHE A 94 1.33 10.73 3.32
N ILE A 95 1.03 10.84 2.04
CA ILE A 95 -0.29 10.63 1.46
C ILE A 95 -0.15 9.42 0.55
N ALA A 96 -0.87 8.36 0.85
CA ALA A 96 -0.82 7.12 0.10
C ALA A 96 -2.22 6.74 -0.40
N SER A 97 -2.32 6.40 -1.67
CA SER A 97 -3.54 5.92 -2.29
C SER A 97 -3.22 5.00 -3.46
N SER A 98 -4.22 4.46 -4.12
CA SER A 98 -4.05 3.50 -5.21
C SER A 98 -4.04 4.11 -6.61
N ASP A 99 -3.78 5.41 -6.71
CA ASP A 99 -3.53 6.13 -7.98
C ASP A 99 -4.62 5.95 -9.04
N VAL A 100 -5.89 6.04 -8.65
CA VAL A 100 -7.02 5.95 -9.57
C VAL A 100 -7.16 7.24 -10.39
N HIS A 101 -7.10 7.12 -11.73
CA HIS A 101 -7.13 8.25 -12.67
C HIS A 101 -8.53 8.58 -13.21
N SER A 102 -9.55 7.85 -12.79
CA SER A 102 -10.93 7.99 -13.30
C SER A 102 -11.71 9.15 -12.67
N SER A 103 -11.10 9.99 -11.87
CA SER A 103 -11.76 11.02 -11.03
C SER A 103 -12.84 10.44 -10.09
N ARG A 104 -12.68 9.18 -9.70
CA ARG A 104 -13.57 8.44 -8.80
C ARG A 104 -12.77 7.88 -7.63
N PRO A 105 -12.28 8.69 -6.71
CA PRO A 105 -11.44 8.23 -5.62
C PRO A 105 -12.16 7.16 -4.78
N GLY A 106 -11.45 6.10 -4.44
CA GLY A 106 -11.98 5.00 -3.67
C GLY A 106 -12.92 4.05 -4.42
N THR A 107 -12.91 4.06 -5.75
CA THR A 107 -13.60 3.01 -6.53
C THR A 107 -12.87 1.68 -6.42
N GLY A 108 -13.57 0.57 -6.67
CA GLY A 108 -13.00 -0.78 -6.52
C GLY A 108 -13.07 -1.33 -5.08
N TYR A 109 -13.72 -0.65 -4.17
CA TYR A 109 -13.96 -1.09 -2.78
C TYR A 109 -14.98 -2.23 -2.64
N LYS A 110 -15.85 -2.41 -3.64
CA LYS A 110 -16.77 -3.55 -3.70
C LYS A 110 -16.10 -4.75 -4.35
N GLU A 111 -16.50 -5.93 -3.95
CA GLU A 111 -16.04 -7.19 -4.54
C GLU A 111 -16.76 -7.54 -5.86
N VAL A 112 -17.67 -6.68 -6.32
CA VAL A 112 -18.35 -6.74 -7.60
C VAL A 112 -17.88 -5.59 -8.52
N PHE A 113 -17.65 -5.89 -9.76
CA PHE A 113 -17.20 -4.93 -10.78
C PHE A 113 -15.93 -4.15 -10.44
N ARG A 114 -15.06 -4.72 -9.61
CA ARG A 114 -13.79 -4.07 -9.22
C ARG A 114 -12.98 -3.66 -10.43
N LEU A 115 -12.77 -4.58 -11.36
CA LEU A 115 -12.00 -4.33 -12.57
C LEU A 115 -12.62 -3.21 -13.42
N LYS A 116 -13.94 -3.18 -13.55
CA LYS A 116 -14.68 -2.15 -14.31
C LYS A 116 -14.63 -0.77 -13.63
N ASN A 117 -14.57 -0.74 -12.31
CA ASN A 117 -14.60 0.50 -11.51
C ASN A 117 -13.24 1.05 -11.16
N THR A 118 -12.17 0.44 -11.62
CA THR A 118 -10.79 0.90 -11.41
C THR A 118 -10.13 1.16 -12.76
N ASP A 119 -8.99 1.79 -12.77
CA ASP A 119 -8.19 1.97 -13.99
C ASP A 119 -7.47 0.68 -14.41
N GLY A 120 -7.74 -0.40 -13.70
CA GLY A 120 -7.06 -1.67 -13.86
C GLY A 120 -7.44 -2.50 -15.07
N ASN A 121 -8.53 -2.19 -15.73
CA ASN A 121 -9.01 -2.93 -16.89
C ASN A 121 -8.39 -2.49 -18.22
N GLY A 122 -7.36 -1.64 -18.16
CA GLY A 122 -6.69 -1.12 -19.36
C GLY A 122 -7.48 -0.01 -20.06
N PRO A 123 -7.01 0.43 -21.21
CA PRO A 123 -7.67 1.48 -21.97
C PRO A 123 -9.03 0.99 -22.47
N SER A 124 -10.06 1.81 -22.29
CA SER A 124 -11.42 1.52 -22.77
C SER A 124 -11.54 1.49 -24.30
N ARG A 125 -10.49 1.91 -25.02
CA ARG A 125 -10.37 1.91 -26.48
C ARG A 125 -9.00 1.37 -26.87
N PRO A 126 -8.91 0.11 -27.33
CA PRO A 126 -7.66 -0.49 -27.77
C PRO A 126 -6.95 0.29 -28.87
N GLU A 127 -7.72 1.00 -29.74
CA GLU A 127 -7.19 1.80 -30.82
C GLU A 127 -6.39 3.02 -30.30
N VAL A 128 -6.80 3.59 -29.18
CA VAL A 128 -6.09 4.72 -28.56
C VAL A 128 -4.78 4.24 -27.91
N ALA A 129 -4.78 3.03 -27.38
CA ALA A 129 -3.58 2.42 -26.80
C ALA A 129 -2.50 2.16 -27.86
N SER A 130 -2.89 1.74 -29.05
CA SER A 130 -1.95 1.50 -30.17
C SER A 130 -1.43 2.79 -30.81
N ALA A 131 -2.15 3.91 -30.66
CA ALA A 131 -1.76 5.21 -31.21
C ALA A 131 -0.78 6.01 -30.33
N LEU A 132 -0.53 5.58 -29.11
CA LEU A 132 0.38 6.24 -28.16
C LEU A 132 1.55 5.29 -27.80
N PRO A 133 2.59 5.19 -28.65
CA PRO A 133 3.77 4.39 -28.33
C PRO A 133 4.39 4.91 -27.02
N GLY A 134 4.65 4.01 -26.11
CA GLY A 134 5.21 4.34 -24.78
C GLY A 134 4.17 4.44 -23.64
N LEU A 135 2.90 4.73 -23.91
CA LEU A 135 1.80 4.55 -22.93
C LEU A 135 1.12 3.18 -23.06
N SER A 136 1.33 2.51 -24.18
CA SER A 136 0.65 1.27 -24.59
C SER A 136 1.36 -0.01 -24.19
N GLY A 137 2.28 0.02 -23.26
CA GLY A 137 2.82 -1.21 -22.70
C GLY A 137 1.70 -2.03 -22.06
N ASN A 138 0.92 -2.77 -22.84
CA ASN A 138 -0.15 -3.68 -22.38
C ASN A 138 0.30 -4.61 -21.25
N ILE A 139 1.59 -4.85 -21.14
CA ILE A 139 2.25 -5.66 -20.12
C ILE A 139 2.27 -4.95 -18.76
N GLY A 140 2.41 -3.63 -18.72
CA GLY A 140 2.42 -2.84 -17.50
C GLY A 140 1.04 -2.68 -16.88
N LEU A 141 -0.02 -2.62 -17.68
CA LEU A 141 -1.38 -2.34 -17.21
C LEU A 141 -1.94 -3.43 -16.29
N GLN A 142 -1.70 -4.70 -16.57
CA GLN A 142 -2.13 -5.78 -15.68
C GLN A 142 -1.46 -5.75 -14.32
N ARG A 143 -0.19 -5.37 -14.24
CA ARG A 143 0.52 -5.21 -12.96
C ARG A 143 0.03 -4.00 -12.21
N PHE A 144 -0.19 -2.89 -12.91
CA PHE A 144 -0.76 -1.68 -12.32
C PHE A 144 -2.14 -1.92 -11.72
N SER A 145 -3.00 -2.66 -12.39
CA SER A 145 -4.36 -2.94 -11.91
C SER A 145 -4.42 -3.66 -10.58
N SER A 146 -3.52 -4.61 -10.36
CA SER A 146 -3.52 -5.40 -9.13
C SER A 146 -3.00 -4.64 -7.91
N PHE A 147 -2.21 -3.58 -8.09
CA PHE A 147 -1.51 -2.89 -7.00
C PHE A 147 -1.81 -1.38 -6.92
N LEU A 148 -2.03 -0.72 -8.06
CA LEU A 148 -2.20 0.73 -8.10
C LEU A 148 -3.66 1.18 -8.16
N SER A 149 -4.58 0.32 -8.56
CA SER A 149 -5.97 0.69 -8.78
C SER A 149 -6.94 -0.07 -7.87
N THR A 150 -6.52 -0.36 -6.65
CA THR A 150 -7.30 -1.14 -5.69
C THR A 150 -8.41 -0.36 -4.99
N GLY A 151 -8.57 0.93 -5.27
CA GLY A 151 -9.53 1.78 -4.59
C GLY A 151 -9.05 2.32 -3.24
N GLY A 152 -7.77 2.17 -2.92
CA GLY A 152 -7.16 2.71 -1.70
C GLY A 152 -7.25 4.22 -1.61
N LEU A 153 -7.37 4.75 -0.41
CA LEU A 153 -7.55 6.16 -0.11
C LEU A 153 -6.53 6.65 0.90
N ALA A 154 -6.15 7.92 0.73
CA ALA A 154 -5.55 8.67 1.82
C ALA A 154 -6.63 9.04 2.84
N ALA A 155 -6.34 8.81 4.11
CA ALA A 155 -7.16 9.23 5.24
C ALA A 155 -6.44 10.31 6.04
N VAL A 156 -7.20 11.19 6.67
CA VAL A 156 -6.68 12.26 7.50
C VAL A 156 -7.49 12.36 8.80
N HIS A 157 -6.80 12.46 9.94
CA HIS A 157 -7.41 12.72 11.24
C HIS A 157 -7.60 14.23 11.42
N SER A 158 -8.81 14.70 11.22
CA SER A 158 -9.14 16.13 11.30
C SER A 158 -10.23 16.38 12.34
N SER A 159 -10.14 17.47 13.07
CA SER A 159 -11.15 17.92 14.03
C SER A 159 -12.48 18.32 13.38
N GLY A 160 -12.49 18.50 12.06
CA GLY A 160 -13.69 18.85 11.31
C GLY A 160 -13.48 18.75 9.81
N ARG A 161 -14.48 19.17 9.01
CA ARG A 161 -14.49 19.03 7.55
C ARG A 161 -14.22 20.36 6.81
N SER A 162 -13.88 21.41 7.51
CA SER A 162 -13.51 22.67 6.86
C SER A 162 -12.12 22.53 6.19
N LYS A 163 -11.90 23.33 5.15
CA LYS A 163 -10.59 23.39 4.47
C LYS A 163 -9.45 23.66 5.45
N LYS A 164 -9.68 24.56 6.43
CA LYS A 164 -8.68 24.95 7.43
C LYS A 164 -8.30 23.77 8.34
N GLU A 165 -9.31 23.02 8.82
CA GLU A 165 -9.09 21.89 9.72
C GLU A 165 -8.39 20.73 9.01
N ILE A 166 -8.84 20.40 7.79
CA ILE A 166 -8.20 19.36 6.97
C ILE A 166 -6.75 19.77 6.65
N TRP A 167 -6.52 21.01 6.27
CA TRP A 167 -5.18 21.49 5.97
C TRP A 167 -4.25 21.44 7.20
N LYS A 168 -4.77 21.79 8.37
CA LYS A 168 -4.02 21.69 9.62
C LYS A 168 -3.60 20.24 9.88
N ALA A 169 -4.51 19.28 9.76
CA ALA A 169 -4.21 17.87 9.97
C ALA A 169 -3.19 17.31 8.95
N LEU A 170 -3.28 17.73 7.68
CA LEU A 170 -2.28 17.40 6.66
C LEU A 170 -0.89 17.94 7.01
N ASN A 171 -0.81 19.19 7.46
CA ASN A 171 0.46 19.78 7.90
C ASN A 171 1.04 19.11 9.13
N ASN A 172 0.19 18.60 10.04
CA ASN A 172 0.60 17.83 11.20
C ASN A 172 0.95 16.38 10.84
N LYS A 173 0.86 15.98 9.55
CA LYS A 173 1.14 14.60 9.09
C LYS A 173 0.21 13.55 9.72
N GLU A 174 -0.98 13.96 10.20
CA GLU A 174 -1.97 13.07 10.82
C GLU A 174 -2.72 12.28 9.75
N THR A 175 -1.99 11.48 8.98
CA THR A 175 -2.47 10.82 7.77
C THR A 175 -2.07 9.34 7.74
N TYR A 176 -2.90 8.55 7.07
CA TYR A 176 -2.56 7.17 6.72
C TYR A 176 -3.17 6.81 5.37
N GLY A 177 -2.76 5.70 4.78
CA GLY A 177 -3.29 5.19 3.53
C GLY A 177 -3.96 3.84 3.69
N THR A 178 -4.91 3.53 2.82
CA THR A 178 -5.47 2.19 2.68
C THR A 178 -5.14 1.63 1.30
N SER A 179 -5.01 0.32 1.20
CA SER A 179 -4.73 -0.36 -0.07
C SER A 179 -5.98 -0.84 -0.82
N GLY A 180 -7.16 -0.46 -0.35
CA GLY A 180 -8.47 -0.85 -0.93
C GLY A 180 -9.56 -0.61 0.08
N ASP A 181 -9.76 -1.55 0.96
CA ASP A 181 -10.77 -1.48 2.01
C ASP A 181 -10.53 -0.28 2.94
N ARG A 182 -11.62 0.35 3.38
CA ARG A 182 -11.60 1.58 4.19
C ARG A 182 -11.47 1.26 5.68
N ILE A 183 -10.32 0.70 6.07
CA ILE A 183 -9.97 0.48 7.48
C ILE A 183 -9.85 1.83 8.19
N LEU A 184 -10.31 1.91 9.43
CA LEU A 184 -10.03 3.02 10.33
C LEU A 184 -8.84 2.66 11.21
N LEU A 185 -7.89 3.57 11.35
CA LEU A 185 -6.63 3.34 12.06
C LEU A 185 -6.26 4.55 12.90
N TRP A 186 -5.90 4.31 14.16
CA TRP A 186 -5.32 5.28 15.09
C TRP A 186 -4.02 4.73 15.64
N PHE A 187 -3.05 5.60 15.81
CA PHE A 187 -1.75 5.25 16.38
C PHE A 187 -1.27 6.39 17.26
N HIS A 188 -0.92 6.08 18.52
CA HIS A 188 -0.52 7.07 19.50
C HIS A 188 0.73 6.63 20.24
N LEU A 189 1.62 7.59 20.54
CA LEU A 189 2.61 7.50 21.59
C LEU A 189 1.97 8.00 22.88
N LEU A 190 2.02 7.20 23.95
CA LEU A 190 1.25 7.46 25.16
C LEU A 190 2.05 8.17 26.27
N ASN A 191 3.36 8.05 26.24
CA ASN A 191 4.25 8.53 27.30
C ASN A 191 5.32 9.52 26.80
N ALA A 192 4.98 10.34 25.81
CA ALA A 192 5.84 11.45 25.45
C ALA A 192 5.87 12.51 26.56
N ASP A 193 6.95 13.27 26.62
CA ASP A 193 7.11 14.37 27.59
C ASP A 193 5.98 15.41 27.47
N GLU A 194 5.46 15.60 26.25
CA GLU A 194 4.33 16.45 25.93
C GLU A 194 2.97 15.80 26.19
N GLY A 195 2.95 14.54 26.64
CA GLY A 195 1.75 13.73 26.83
C GLY A 195 1.43 12.83 25.63
N LYS A 196 0.16 12.46 25.47
CA LYS A 196 -0.28 11.58 24.38
C LYS A 196 -0.18 12.27 23.02
N LEU A 197 0.60 11.71 22.12
CA LEU A 197 0.82 12.22 20.76
C LEU A 197 0.20 11.31 19.70
N PRO A 198 -0.52 11.86 18.69
CA PRO A 198 -1.09 11.10 17.59
C PRO A 198 -0.03 10.74 16.53
N MET A 199 -0.42 9.89 15.56
CA MET A 199 0.40 9.64 14.37
C MET A 199 0.79 10.94 13.68
N GLY A 200 1.98 10.96 13.06
CA GLY A 200 2.56 12.14 12.42
C GLY A 200 3.38 13.04 13.36
N SER A 201 3.28 12.83 14.66
CA SER A 201 4.02 13.62 15.65
C SER A 201 5.47 13.16 15.80
N GLU A 202 6.27 14.06 16.33
CA GLU A 202 7.61 13.82 16.85
C GLU A 202 7.58 14.18 18.34
N GLY A 203 8.19 13.37 19.20
CA GLY A 203 8.19 13.59 20.64
C GLY A 203 9.40 12.98 21.30
N SER A 204 9.72 13.50 22.48
CA SER A 204 10.76 12.95 23.38
C SER A 204 10.12 12.05 24.42
N VAL A 205 10.87 11.10 24.91
CA VAL A 205 10.48 10.19 25.99
C VAL A 205 11.63 10.01 26.97
N GLU A 206 11.35 10.05 28.26
CA GLU A 206 12.35 9.75 29.32
C GLU A 206 12.60 8.25 29.47
N GLU A 207 11.57 7.43 29.22
CA GLU A 207 11.58 5.98 29.31
C GLU A 207 11.41 5.34 27.93
N ASN A 208 11.27 4.04 27.87
CA ASN A 208 10.93 3.35 26.63
C ASN A 208 9.58 3.82 26.09
N PRO A 209 9.47 4.05 24.78
CA PRO A 209 8.21 4.54 24.21
C PRO A 209 7.11 3.50 24.31
N PHE A 210 5.96 3.93 24.82
CA PHE A 210 4.76 3.12 24.97
C PHE A 210 3.66 3.59 24.03
N PHE A 211 3.15 2.68 23.23
CA PHE A 211 2.23 2.97 22.13
C PHE A 211 0.89 2.28 22.27
N GLU A 212 -0.11 2.87 21.66
CA GLU A 212 -1.44 2.29 21.45
C GLU A 212 -1.82 2.35 19.98
N VAL A 213 -2.31 1.25 19.44
CA VAL A 213 -2.88 1.13 18.10
C VAL A 213 -4.31 0.68 18.21
N SER A 214 -5.20 1.39 17.54
CA SER A 214 -6.60 0.96 17.38
C SER A 214 -6.93 0.87 15.89
N ALA A 215 -7.51 -0.24 15.47
CA ALA A 215 -7.94 -0.45 14.10
C ALA A 215 -9.33 -1.06 14.03
N VAL A 216 -10.14 -0.59 13.09
CA VAL A 216 -11.50 -1.09 12.85
C VAL A 216 -11.63 -1.45 11.37
N GLY A 217 -12.08 -2.66 11.08
CA GLY A 217 -12.23 -3.17 9.72
C GLY A 217 -13.25 -2.40 8.89
N ALA A 218 -13.11 -2.47 7.58
CA ALA A 218 -14.05 -1.89 6.65
C ALA A 218 -15.42 -2.58 6.74
N PHE A 219 -16.47 -1.86 6.41
CA PHE A 219 -17.79 -2.47 6.27
C PHE A 219 -17.87 -3.40 5.06
N PHE A 220 -18.53 -4.55 5.22
CA PHE A 220 -19.02 -5.31 4.07
C PHE A 220 -19.97 -4.45 3.25
N GLN A 221 -19.93 -4.60 1.94
CA GLN A 221 -20.74 -3.81 1.04
C GLN A 221 -21.97 -4.60 0.56
N LYS A 222 -23.15 -4.00 0.65
CA LYS A 222 -24.38 -4.54 0.06
C LYS A 222 -24.36 -4.31 -1.45
N PRO A 223 -24.95 -5.20 -2.26
CA PRO A 223 -25.16 -4.97 -3.70
C PRO A 223 -25.96 -3.70 -3.99
N GLY A 224 -25.75 -3.13 -5.15
CA GLY A 224 -26.51 -1.97 -5.62
C GLY A 224 -26.13 -0.66 -4.91
N CYS A 225 -27.05 0.28 -4.93
CA CYS A 225 -26.91 1.61 -4.36
C CYS A 225 -27.85 1.81 -3.17
N PRO A 226 -27.45 2.61 -2.17
CA PRO A 226 -28.33 2.93 -1.05
C PRO A 226 -29.52 3.79 -1.51
N GLN A 227 -30.63 3.72 -0.78
CA GLN A 227 -31.89 4.37 -1.14
C GLN A 227 -31.76 5.88 -1.40
N PHE A 228 -30.92 6.56 -0.63
CA PHE A 228 -30.72 8.00 -0.83
C PHE A 228 -30.08 8.32 -2.19
N SER A 229 -29.19 7.44 -2.71
CA SER A 229 -28.61 7.61 -4.04
C SER A 229 -29.65 7.34 -5.13
N LEU A 230 -30.49 6.32 -4.96
CA LEU A 230 -31.58 5.97 -5.88
C LEU A 230 -32.64 7.09 -5.95
N ASN A 231 -32.90 7.77 -4.85
CA ASN A 231 -33.82 8.89 -4.81
C ASN A 231 -33.24 10.18 -5.42
N SER A 232 -31.92 10.33 -5.39
CA SER A 232 -31.23 11.56 -5.81
C SER A 232 -30.75 11.55 -7.25
N LEU A 233 -30.54 10.39 -7.84
CA LEU A 233 -29.96 10.21 -9.17
C LEU A 233 -30.77 9.21 -10.00
N SER A 234 -30.91 9.48 -11.30
CA SER A 234 -31.54 8.53 -12.23
C SER A 234 -30.69 7.24 -12.33
N SER A 235 -31.35 6.13 -12.68
CA SER A 235 -30.69 4.84 -12.92
C SER A 235 -29.59 4.94 -13.99
N THR A 236 -29.85 5.67 -15.06
CA THR A 236 -28.86 5.93 -16.12
C THR A 236 -27.63 6.66 -15.61
N LYS A 237 -27.82 7.61 -14.68
CA LYS A 237 -26.70 8.36 -14.09
C LYS A 237 -25.91 7.50 -13.11
N LEU A 238 -26.58 6.66 -12.32
CA LEU A 238 -25.92 5.70 -11.43
C LEU A 238 -25.15 4.65 -12.22
N GLU A 239 -25.71 4.13 -13.31
CA GLU A 239 -25.00 3.20 -14.20
C GLU A 239 -23.73 3.86 -14.77
N LYS A 240 -23.81 5.09 -15.22
CA LYS A 240 -22.66 5.83 -15.73
C LYS A 240 -21.58 6.11 -14.66
N LEU A 241 -22.00 6.42 -13.44
CA LEU A 241 -21.09 6.81 -12.35
C LEU A 241 -20.41 5.62 -11.66
N CYS A 242 -21.14 4.54 -11.41
CA CYS A 242 -20.67 3.42 -10.60
C CYS A 242 -21.15 2.04 -11.10
N GLY A 243 -21.67 1.94 -12.33
CA GLY A 243 -22.20 0.68 -12.85
C GLY A 243 -23.36 0.13 -12.02
N GLY A 244 -24.11 0.99 -11.35
CA GLY A 244 -25.18 0.58 -10.42
C GLY A 244 -24.68 0.09 -9.07
N GLU A 245 -23.37 0.08 -8.82
CA GLU A 245 -22.73 -0.42 -7.60
C GLU A 245 -22.09 0.71 -6.80
N CYS A 246 -22.91 1.43 -6.03
CA CYS A 246 -22.46 2.52 -5.17
C CYS A 246 -21.85 2.00 -3.86
N TYR A 247 -21.16 2.89 -3.13
CA TYR A 247 -20.83 2.63 -1.73
C TYR A 247 -22.12 2.42 -0.93
N ASN A 248 -22.33 1.19 -0.46
CA ASN A 248 -23.56 0.73 0.18
C ASN A 248 -23.20 -0.18 1.38
N PRO A 249 -22.70 0.40 2.49
CA PRO A 249 -22.21 -0.37 3.62
C PRO A 249 -23.32 -1.17 4.29
N SER A 250 -22.98 -2.37 4.76
CA SER A 250 -23.78 -3.12 5.73
C SER A 250 -23.53 -2.62 7.15
N ASP A 251 -24.12 -3.28 8.11
CA ASP A 251 -23.86 -3.05 9.55
C ASP A 251 -22.70 -3.93 10.05
N GLU A 252 -22.21 -4.85 9.24
CA GLU A 252 -21.14 -5.78 9.58
C GLU A 252 -19.79 -5.28 9.05
N ARG A 253 -18.74 -5.52 9.85
CA ARG A 253 -17.38 -5.16 9.52
C ARG A 253 -16.51 -6.38 9.28
N LYS A 254 -15.54 -6.25 8.43
CA LYS A 254 -14.45 -7.21 8.25
C LYS A 254 -13.56 -7.24 9.48
N ILE A 255 -12.92 -8.37 9.72
CA ILE A 255 -12.09 -8.60 10.91
C ILE A 255 -10.67 -8.10 10.67
N ILE A 256 -10.13 -7.36 11.62
CA ILE A 256 -8.70 -7.07 11.66
C ILE A 256 -7.99 -8.32 12.21
N SER A 257 -7.11 -8.91 11.43
CA SER A 257 -6.42 -10.15 11.78
C SER A 257 -5.20 -9.93 12.67
N ARG A 258 -4.47 -8.84 12.42
CA ARG A 258 -3.25 -8.48 13.16
C ARG A 258 -2.85 -7.03 12.95
N ILE A 259 -2.03 -6.55 13.87
CA ILE A 259 -1.28 -5.30 13.73
C ILE A 259 0.20 -5.65 13.51
N GLU A 260 0.80 -5.08 12.50
CA GLU A 260 2.23 -5.16 12.25
C GLU A 260 2.87 -3.82 12.59
N ILE A 261 3.90 -3.86 13.40
CA ILE A 261 4.67 -2.68 13.80
C ILE A 261 6.00 -2.71 13.06
N ILE A 262 6.33 -1.61 12.46
CA ILE A 262 7.59 -1.41 11.76
C ILE A 262 8.41 -0.39 12.54
N ARG A 263 9.70 -0.73 12.75
CA ARG A 263 10.68 0.16 13.39
C ARG A 263 11.77 0.50 12.39
N ILE A 264 12.04 1.78 12.22
CA ILE A 264 13.11 2.29 11.37
C ILE A 264 14.05 3.11 12.21
N LEU A 265 15.33 2.80 12.13
CA LEU A 265 16.40 3.51 12.83
C LEU A 265 17.08 4.44 11.82
N PRO A 266 17.05 5.78 12.01
CA PRO A 266 17.81 6.68 11.16
C PRO A 266 19.31 6.42 11.25
N GLN A 267 19.98 6.43 10.12
CA GLN A 267 21.42 6.19 9.99
C GLN A 267 22.23 7.23 10.79
N ILE A 268 23.23 6.77 11.54
CA ILE A 268 24.13 7.63 12.33
C ILE A 268 25.58 7.58 11.82
N SER A 269 25.92 6.63 10.93
CA SER A 269 27.23 6.49 10.29
C SER A 269 27.07 6.04 8.84
N GLU A 270 27.97 6.51 7.96
CA GLU A 270 27.99 6.07 6.55
C GLU A 270 28.31 4.57 6.40
N GLU A 271 28.90 3.95 7.39
CA GLU A 271 29.25 2.53 7.41
C GLU A 271 28.02 1.63 7.67
N GLU A 272 26.94 2.18 8.21
CA GLU A 272 25.73 1.41 8.48
C GLU A 272 25.02 1.01 7.19
N ASN A 273 24.69 -0.28 7.07
CA ASN A 273 23.84 -0.76 6.01
C ASN A 273 22.38 -0.35 6.28
N ILE A 274 21.85 0.55 5.47
CA ILE A 274 20.50 1.12 5.64
C ILE A 274 19.41 0.03 5.69
N GLN A 275 19.55 -1.06 4.95
CA GLN A 275 18.56 -2.14 4.97
C GLN A 275 18.44 -2.81 6.35
N ASN A 276 19.54 -2.87 7.10
CA ASN A 276 19.55 -3.45 8.44
C ASN A 276 18.90 -2.52 9.49
N LEU A 277 18.70 -1.25 9.15
CA LEU A 277 18.04 -0.27 9.99
C LEU A 277 16.50 -0.29 9.84
N ILE A 278 16.00 -1.06 8.90
CA ILE A 278 14.58 -1.20 8.61
C ILE A 278 14.11 -2.56 9.11
N GLN A 279 13.32 -2.56 10.14
CA GLN A 279 12.75 -3.78 10.74
C GLN A 279 11.27 -3.88 10.34
N ASP A 280 11.00 -4.66 9.31
CA ASP A 280 9.67 -4.80 8.71
C ASP A 280 9.27 -6.28 8.53
N PRO A 281 8.36 -6.79 9.35
CA PRO A 281 7.88 -6.18 10.59
C PRO A 281 8.88 -6.35 11.75
N TRP A 282 8.96 -5.35 12.64
CA TRP A 282 9.67 -5.49 13.91
C TRP A 282 8.86 -6.33 14.92
N LYS A 283 7.54 -6.10 14.97
CA LYS A 283 6.63 -6.83 15.87
C LYS A 283 5.31 -7.11 15.16
N VAL A 284 4.73 -8.28 15.43
CA VAL A 284 3.39 -8.66 14.95
C VAL A 284 2.52 -9.02 16.14
N ILE A 285 1.38 -8.39 16.25
CA ILE A 285 0.42 -8.63 17.34
C ILE A 285 -0.87 -9.14 16.72
N PRO A 286 -1.28 -10.40 17.02
CA PRO A 286 -2.54 -10.94 16.55
C PRO A 286 -3.72 -10.22 17.22
N CYS A 287 -4.80 -10.05 16.47
CA CYS A 287 -6.04 -9.41 16.94
C CYS A 287 -7.11 -10.43 17.32
N PRO A 288 -8.04 -10.07 18.21
CA PRO A 288 -9.22 -10.88 18.45
C PRO A 288 -10.07 -11.06 17.19
N LYS A 289 -10.62 -12.24 17.00
CA LYS A 289 -11.51 -12.53 15.86
C LYS A 289 -12.91 -12.01 16.11
N ASN A 290 -13.11 -10.70 16.09
CA ASN A 290 -14.41 -10.05 16.23
C ASN A 290 -14.52 -8.85 15.29
N GLN A 291 -15.71 -8.29 15.16
CA GLN A 291 -16.01 -7.14 14.29
C GLN A 291 -15.90 -5.79 15.00
N GLU A 292 -15.62 -5.77 16.29
CA GLU A 292 -15.50 -4.53 17.08
C GLU A 292 -14.21 -3.79 16.76
N GLY A 293 -13.22 -4.52 16.25
CA GLY A 293 -11.90 -4.00 15.91
C GLY A 293 -10.81 -4.57 16.81
N CYS A 294 -9.65 -3.94 16.77
CA CYS A 294 -8.46 -4.39 17.47
C CYS A 294 -7.77 -3.19 18.12
N THR A 295 -7.67 -3.20 19.43
CA THR A 295 -6.85 -2.23 20.17
C THR A 295 -5.75 -2.98 20.89
N VAL A 296 -4.51 -2.60 20.65
CA VAL A 296 -3.32 -3.20 21.25
C VAL A 296 -2.38 -2.12 21.74
N SER A 297 -1.66 -2.42 22.81
CA SER A 297 -0.58 -1.57 23.30
C SER A 297 0.73 -2.34 23.29
N PHE A 298 1.82 -1.63 23.08
CA PHE A 298 3.15 -2.21 23.08
C PHE A 298 4.20 -1.18 23.50
N GLU A 299 5.34 -1.69 23.95
CA GLU A 299 6.52 -0.94 24.31
C GLU A 299 7.69 -1.40 23.44
N ASP A 300 8.64 -0.50 23.17
CA ASP A 300 9.93 -0.86 22.66
C ASP A 300 10.96 -0.93 23.81
N PRO A 301 11.22 -2.12 24.36
CA PRO A 301 12.09 -2.28 25.52
C PRO A 301 13.59 -2.06 25.20
N GLU A 302 13.94 -1.99 23.90
CA GLU A 302 15.32 -1.81 23.45
C GLU A 302 15.66 -0.34 23.20
N PHE A 303 14.66 0.56 23.20
CA PHE A 303 14.82 1.95 22.76
C PHE A 303 15.93 2.70 23.53
N GLN A 304 15.96 2.56 24.84
CA GLN A 304 16.98 3.24 25.67
C GLN A 304 18.39 2.76 25.35
N ASP A 305 18.55 1.49 25.00
CA ASP A 305 19.84 0.90 24.65
C ASP A 305 20.31 1.32 23.24
N LEU A 306 19.39 1.66 22.35
CA LEU A 306 19.71 2.10 20.99
C LEU A 306 20.45 3.44 20.96
N LYS A 307 20.23 4.32 21.94
CA LYS A 307 20.84 5.66 22.05
C LYS A 307 20.73 6.49 20.76
N ARG A 308 19.64 6.33 20.04
CA ARG A 308 19.32 7.02 18.80
C ARG A 308 17.82 7.20 18.65
N GLU A 309 17.41 8.04 17.72
CA GLU A 309 16.03 8.16 17.31
C GLU A 309 15.51 6.87 16.70
N ALA A 310 14.21 6.65 16.82
CA ALA A 310 13.50 5.59 16.13
C ALA A 310 12.20 6.12 15.55
N ILE A 311 11.85 5.62 14.38
CA ILE A 311 10.59 5.93 13.69
C ILE A 311 9.73 4.68 13.74
N TYR A 312 8.49 4.85 14.16
CA TYR A 312 7.52 3.76 14.22
C TYR A 312 6.34 4.08 13.31
N TYR A 313 5.88 3.07 12.60
CA TYR A 313 4.58 3.11 11.95
C TYR A 313 3.93 1.73 12.00
N VAL A 314 2.64 1.69 11.72
CA VAL A 314 1.85 0.46 11.86
C VAL A 314 1.07 0.13 10.60
N ARG A 315 0.84 -1.16 10.40
CA ARG A 315 -0.10 -1.67 9.40
C ARG A 315 -1.17 -2.48 10.11
N ALA A 316 -2.43 -2.11 9.91
CA ALA A 316 -3.56 -2.95 10.29
C ALA A 316 -3.90 -3.87 9.12
N ILE A 317 -3.82 -5.17 9.37
CA ILE A 317 -4.09 -6.19 8.36
C ILE A 317 -5.45 -6.79 8.61
N GLN A 318 -6.36 -6.55 7.68
CA GLN A 318 -7.69 -7.11 7.65
C GLN A 318 -7.67 -8.53 7.08
N GLU A 319 -8.71 -9.30 7.28
CA GLU A 319 -8.91 -10.57 6.59
C GLU A 319 -8.79 -10.41 5.07
N ALA A 320 -8.29 -11.44 4.41
CA ALA A 320 -8.01 -11.39 2.99
C ALA A 320 -9.30 -11.15 2.18
N SER A 321 -9.23 -10.26 1.22
CA SER A 321 -10.25 -10.05 0.19
C SER A 321 -9.67 -10.37 -1.18
N LEU A 322 -10.55 -10.67 -2.15
CA LEU A 322 -10.12 -10.97 -3.51
C LEU A 322 -9.33 -9.79 -4.09
N ALA A 323 -8.25 -10.09 -4.79
CA ALA A 323 -7.55 -9.11 -5.59
C ALA A 323 -8.45 -8.59 -6.73
N ILE A 324 -8.13 -7.41 -7.26
CA ILE A 324 -8.97 -6.73 -8.26
C ILE A 324 -9.28 -7.58 -9.49
N ASN A 325 -8.34 -8.41 -9.89
CA ASN A 325 -8.42 -9.30 -11.05
C ASN A 325 -8.65 -10.77 -10.68
N ALA A 326 -8.91 -11.10 -9.42
CA ALA A 326 -9.06 -12.48 -8.97
C ALA A 326 -10.44 -13.08 -9.27
N ALA A 327 -11.42 -12.25 -9.60
CA ALA A 327 -12.79 -12.67 -9.89
C ALA A 327 -13.06 -12.97 -11.37
N ASN A 328 -12.05 -13.04 -12.21
CA ASN A 328 -12.13 -13.31 -13.65
C ASN A 328 -11.69 -14.74 -13.99
#